data_5d487775623944f90756b2a2f0fff015
#
_entry.id   5d487775623944f90756b2a2f0fff015
#
_cell.length_a   1.000
_cell.length_b   1.000
_cell.length_c   1.000
_cell.angle_alpha   90.00
_cell.angle_beta   90.00
_cell.angle_gamma   90.00
#
_symmetry.space_group_name_H-M   'P 1'
#
loop_
_entity.id
_entity.type
_entity.pdbx_description
1 polymer ?
#
loop_
_entity_poly.entity_id
_entity_poly.type
_entity_poly.pdbx_seq_one_letter_code
_entity_poly.pdbx_strand_id
1 'polypeptide(L)'
;MEKFSDIITRKQLAQFLEVKLSQLTYILYKQGIDSNYHSFSILKRDGGFRRIDAPKNVLLKIQMSLVNRLWEVQESIWENKGYRSKTAHAFIKGRGIITNAKIHRKKRFVINLDLENFFGSIHFGRVKGFFQKNKYFNMLPEIATIIAQLTCYKGCLPQGAPSSPIISNLICQILDLRLRKIAKKYRLDYTRYADDLTFSTNADFISVEKDFFSEIKVEIERAGFHMNDRKTRIQDYHHRQNVTGLVVNEKLNVNSDYCRQTRAMAHNLYTKGTFTIGSIEGTMDQIEGRFSFINQLDWYNNQANNKANKKK
;
A
#
# COMPACT_ATOMS: atom_id res chain seq x y z
N MET A 1 19.81 -20.04 -4.60
CA MET A 1 19.09 -18.91 -5.26
C MET A 1 20.11 -17.81 -5.47
N GLU A 2 20.21 -17.29 -6.70
CA GLU A 2 21.11 -16.19 -7.05
C GLU A 2 20.69 -14.93 -6.28
N LYS A 3 21.65 -14.24 -5.66
CA LYS A 3 21.34 -13.05 -4.83
C LYS A 3 21.60 -11.77 -5.64
N PHE A 4 20.88 -10.73 -5.34
CA PHE A 4 21.14 -9.41 -5.94
C PHE A 4 22.56 -8.90 -5.71
N SER A 5 23.19 -9.25 -4.57
CA SER A 5 24.59 -8.94 -4.26
C SER A 5 25.60 -9.57 -5.21
N ASP A 6 25.24 -10.66 -5.86
CA ASP A 6 26.14 -11.44 -6.72
C ASP A 6 26.14 -10.93 -8.17
N ILE A 7 25.22 -10.02 -8.48
CA ILE A 7 25.07 -9.40 -9.81
C ILE A 7 26.08 -8.26 -9.96
N ILE A 8 27.11 -8.46 -10.77
CA ILE A 8 28.18 -7.47 -10.98
C ILE A 8 28.15 -6.82 -12.38
N THR A 9 27.41 -7.41 -13.33
CA THR A 9 27.33 -6.91 -14.72
C THR A 9 25.89 -6.77 -15.19
N ARG A 10 25.67 -5.90 -16.20
CA ARG A 10 24.38 -5.79 -16.90
C ARG A 10 23.93 -7.09 -17.54
N LYS A 11 24.88 -7.91 -18.01
CA LYS A 11 24.57 -9.22 -18.61
C LYS A 11 23.95 -10.15 -17.55
N GLN A 12 24.55 -10.22 -16.38
CA GLN A 12 24.01 -11.00 -15.25
C GLN A 12 22.66 -10.44 -14.81
N LEU A 13 22.49 -9.11 -14.74
CA LEU A 13 21.19 -8.50 -14.41
C LEU A 13 20.12 -8.86 -15.44
N ALA A 14 20.45 -8.84 -16.73
CA ALA A 14 19.51 -9.24 -17.78
C ALA A 14 19.11 -10.71 -17.66
N GLN A 15 20.06 -11.60 -17.39
CA GLN A 15 19.80 -13.03 -17.12
C GLN A 15 18.92 -13.21 -15.88
N PHE A 16 19.27 -12.54 -14.79
CA PHE A 16 18.50 -12.60 -13.53
C PHE A 16 17.06 -12.11 -13.70
N LEU A 17 16.84 -11.09 -14.52
CA LEU A 17 15.51 -10.57 -14.85
C LEU A 17 14.83 -11.31 -16.02
N GLU A 18 15.43 -12.37 -16.54
CA GLU A 18 14.89 -13.19 -17.64
C GLU A 18 14.57 -12.37 -18.90
N VAL A 19 15.42 -11.40 -19.22
CA VAL A 19 15.28 -10.54 -20.39
C VAL A 19 16.55 -10.57 -21.24
N LYS A 20 16.41 -10.30 -22.55
CA LYS A 20 17.58 -10.20 -23.43
C LYS A 20 18.41 -8.97 -23.08
N LEU A 21 19.75 -9.12 -23.01
CA LEU A 21 20.65 -8.01 -22.77
C LEU A 21 20.45 -6.87 -23.78
N SER A 22 20.17 -7.20 -25.04
CA SER A 22 19.88 -6.21 -26.08
C SER A 22 18.64 -5.37 -25.77
N GLN A 23 17.58 -5.98 -25.22
CA GLN A 23 16.36 -5.28 -24.81
C GLN A 23 16.62 -4.35 -23.62
N LEU A 24 17.35 -4.82 -22.61
CA LEU A 24 17.73 -4.02 -21.45
C LEU A 24 18.58 -2.82 -21.89
N THR A 25 19.61 -3.05 -22.72
CA THR A 25 20.48 -2.00 -23.24
C THR A 25 19.72 -1.00 -24.10
N TYR A 26 18.81 -1.48 -24.94
CA TYR A 26 18.01 -0.62 -25.83
C TYR A 26 17.14 0.35 -25.04
N ILE A 27 16.41 -0.15 -24.02
CA ILE A 27 15.55 0.67 -23.15
C ILE A 27 16.37 1.71 -22.37
N LEU A 28 17.51 1.30 -21.80
CA LEU A 28 18.33 2.19 -20.97
C LEU A 28 19.00 3.30 -21.77
N TYR A 29 19.49 3.03 -22.99
CA TYR A 29 20.44 3.92 -23.67
C TYR A 29 20.00 4.38 -25.07
N LYS A 30 19.05 3.70 -25.72
CA LYS A 30 18.60 4.07 -27.07
C LYS A 30 17.21 4.68 -27.05
N GLN A 31 16.22 3.98 -26.51
CA GLN A 31 14.85 4.44 -26.47
C GLN A 31 14.60 5.44 -25.33
N GLY A 32 15.31 5.25 -24.20
CA GLY A 32 15.05 5.98 -22.97
C GLY A 32 13.86 5.44 -22.17
N ILE A 33 13.95 5.56 -20.85
CA ILE A 33 12.93 5.03 -19.94
C ILE A 33 11.59 5.76 -20.11
N ASP A 34 11.61 7.08 -20.24
CA ASP A 34 10.40 7.91 -20.24
C ASP A 34 9.47 7.63 -21.42
N SER A 35 10.03 7.26 -22.60
CA SER A 35 9.22 6.89 -23.76
C SER A 35 8.47 5.57 -23.60
N ASN A 36 8.84 4.77 -22.60
CA ASN A 36 8.20 3.49 -22.26
C ASN A 36 7.07 3.60 -21.24
N TYR A 37 6.61 4.82 -20.95
CA TYR A 37 5.45 5.05 -20.10
C TYR A 37 4.26 5.59 -20.91
N HIS A 38 3.07 5.26 -20.45
CA HIS A 38 1.82 5.84 -20.88
C HIS A 38 1.17 6.54 -19.71
N SER A 39 0.85 7.82 -19.89
CA SER A 39 0.24 8.63 -18.83
C SER A 39 -1.22 8.90 -19.14
N PHE A 40 -2.09 8.71 -18.15
CA PHE A 40 -3.51 9.06 -18.21
C PHE A 40 -4.00 9.51 -16.83
N SER A 41 -5.16 10.13 -16.81
CA SER A 41 -5.77 10.61 -15.56
C SER A 41 -7.04 9.86 -15.27
N ILE A 42 -7.26 9.50 -13.99
CA ILE A 42 -8.50 8.92 -13.50
C ILE A 42 -9.16 9.90 -12.52
N LEU A 43 -10.49 10.00 -12.55
CA LEU A 43 -11.25 10.84 -11.64
C LEU A 43 -11.20 10.25 -10.23
N LYS A 44 -10.88 11.08 -9.23
CA LYS A 44 -10.99 10.71 -7.81
C LYS A 44 -12.43 10.89 -7.33
N ARG A 45 -12.79 10.25 -6.22
CA ARG A 45 -14.10 10.38 -5.58
C ARG A 45 -14.41 11.81 -5.07
N ASP A 46 -13.38 12.59 -4.79
CA ASP A 46 -13.45 13.99 -4.34
C ASP A 46 -13.51 15.01 -5.50
N GLY A 47 -13.64 14.54 -6.75
CA GLY A 47 -13.71 15.38 -7.95
C GLY A 47 -12.35 15.79 -8.52
N GLY A 48 -11.23 15.47 -7.86
CA GLY A 48 -9.90 15.72 -8.39
C GLY A 48 -9.44 14.63 -9.37
N PHE A 49 -8.30 14.85 -10.03
CA PHE A 49 -7.69 13.87 -10.92
C PHE A 49 -6.49 13.19 -10.27
N ARG A 50 -6.31 11.92 -10.60
CA ARG A 50 -5.14 11.13 -10.25
C ARG A 50 -4.42 10.76 -11.53
N ARG A 51 -3.19 11.23 -11.67
CA ARG A 51 -2.34 10.83 -12.78
C ARG A 51 -1.81 9.43 -12.55
N ILE A 52 -1.90 8.62 -13.59
CA ILE A 52 -1.36 7.26 -13.63
C ILE A 52 -0.30 7.22 -14.73
N ASP A 53 0.89 6.77 -14.36
CA ASP A 53 2.01 6.59 -15.26
C ASP A 53 2.34 5.09 -15.32
N ALA A 54 1.84 4.41 -16.34
CA ALA A 54 1.96 2.96 -16.49
C ALA A 54 3.08 2.60 -17.47
N PRO A 55 4.02 1.71 -17.12
CA PRO A 55 5.00 1.20 -18.06
C PRO A 55 4.33 0.31 -19.10
N LYS A 56 4.87 0.30 -20.31
CA LYS A 56 4.35 -0.48 -21.43
C LYS A 56 5.41 -1.42 -22.00
N ASN A 57 4.95 -2.41 -22.80
CA ASN A 57 5.80 -3.29 -23.59
C ASN A 57 6.91 -3.98 -22.75
N VAL A 58 8.16 -3.83 -23.21
CA VAL A 58 9.32 -4.49 -22.62
C VAL A 58 9.62 -3.97 -21.21
N LEU A 59 9.44 -2.66 -20.93
CA LEU A 59 9.65 -2.12 -19.60
C LEU A 59 8.69 -2.73 -18.57
N LEU A 60 7.42 -2.93 -18.95
CA LEU A 60 6.45 -3.61 -18.09
C LEU A 60 6.91 -5.03 -17.74
N LYS A 61 7.38 -5.80 -18.73
CA LYS A 61 7.90 -7.17 -18.51
C LYS A 61 9.12 -7.18 -17.58
N ILE A 62 10.06 -6.26 -17.78
CA ILE A 62 11.24 -6.10 -16.91
C ILE A 62 10.82 -5.79 -15.48
N GLN A 63 9.89 -4.85 -15.29
CA GLN A 63 9.42 -4.50 -13.96
C GLN A 63 8.65 -5.65 -13.29
N MET A 64 7.84 -6.42 -14.02
CA MET A 64 7.15 -7.58 -13.47
C MET A 64 8.14 -8.66 -13.03
N SER A 65 9.17 -8.96 -13.85
CA SER A 65 10.24 -9.88 -13.46
C SER A 65 10.97 -9.39 -12.20
N LEU A 66 11.34 -8.10 -12.17
CA LEU A 66 11.97 -7.50 -10.99
C LEU A 66 11.08 -7.65 -9.73
N VAL A 67 9.77 -7.42 -9.85
CA VAL A 67 8.82 -7.59 -8.74
C VAL A 67 8.85 -9.01 -8.20
N ASN A 68 8.85 -10.03 -9.06
CA ASN A 68 8.93 -11.43 -8.64
C ASN A 68 10.22 -11.69 -7.84
N ARG A 69 11.37 -11.24 -8.36
CA ARG A 69 12.66 -11.39 -7.67
C ARG A 69 12.72 -10.65 -6.33
N LEU A 70 12.13 -9.44 -6.25
CA LEU A 70 12.02 -8.71 -4.98
C LEU A 70 11.13 -9.42 -3.96
N TRP A 71 10.06 -10.07 -4.42
CA TRP A 71 9.21 -10.89 -3.54
C TRP A 71 9.94 -12.14 -3.03
N GLU A 72 10.70 -12.85 -3.87
CA GLU A 72 11.51 -14.01 -3.45
C GLU A 72 12.46 -13.62 -2.31
N VAL A 73 13.16 -12.50 -2.45
CA VAL A 73 14.05 -11.99 -1.38
C VAL A 73 13.25 -11.63 -0.13
N GLN A 74 12.10 -10.94 -0.28
CA GLN A 74 11.29 -10.54 0.87
C GLN A 74 10.72 -11.75 1.62
N GLU A 75 10.28 -12.78 0.91
CA GLU A 75 9.78 -14.03 1.51
C GLU A 75 10.92 -14.75 2.24
N SER A 76 12.08 -14.89 1.64
CA SER A 76 13.29 -15.46 2.28
C SER A 76 13.68 -14.69 3.56
N ILE A 77 13.60 -13.36 3.55
CA ILE A 77 13.86 -12.54 4.76
C ILE A 77 12.86 -12.89 5.88
N TRP A 78 11.60 -13.09 5.54
CA TRP A 78 10.57 -13.45 6.53
C TRP A 78 10.77 -14.86 7.09
N GLU A 79 11.10 -15.82 6.22
CA GLU A 79 11.40 -17.20 6.62
C GLU A 79 12.61 -17.24 7.57
N ASN A 80 13.70 -16.59 7.20
CA ASN A 80 14.91 -16.51 8.03
C ASN A 80 14.70 -15.83 9.38
N LYS A 81 13.74 -14.90 9.46
CA LYS A 81 13.38 -14.23 10.73
C LYS A 81 12.35 -14.99 11.54
N GLY A 82 11.71 -16.00 10.99
CA GLY A 82 10.61 -16.72 11.62
C GLY A 82 9.34 -15.89 11.85
N TYR A 83 9.25 -14.66 11.32
CA TYR A 83 8.05 -13.82 11.44
C TYR A 83 7.90 -12.82 10.29
N ARG A 84 6.65 -12.48 9.98
CA ARG A 84 6.29 -11.38 9.10
C ARG A 84 5.88 -10.16 9.92
N SER A 85 6.44 -9.00 9.63
CA SER A 85 5.99 -7.75 10.26
C SER A 85 4.48 -7.56 10.04
N LYS A 86 3.75 -7.19 11.09
CA LYS A 86 2.29 -6.96 11.05
C LYS A 86 1.93 -5.50 10.76
N THR A 87 2.89 -4.67 10.37
CA THR A 87 2.69 -3.23 10.24
C THR A 87 2.12 -2.83 8.88
N ALA A 88 2.78 -3.22 7.78
CA ALA A 88 2.30 -2.91 6.43
C ALA A 88 1.23 -3.91 5.97
N HIS A 89 0.13 -3.40 5.41
CA HIS A 89 -0.99 -4.21 4.93
C HIS A 89 -1.29 -4.03 3.44
N ALA A 90 -0.97 -2.88 2.84
CA ALA A 90 -1.10 -2.69 1.39
C ALA A 90 -0.03 -3.45 0.62
N PHE A 91 -0.39 -3.94 -0.56
CA PHE A 91 0.52 -4.57 -1.52
C PHE A 91 1.28 -5.80 -0.97
N ILE A 92 0.74 -6.50 -0.01
CA ILE A 92 1.32 -7.71 0.57
C ILE A 92 0.37 -8.88 0.38
N LYS A 93 0.88 -9.98 -0.17
CA LYS A 93 0.12 -11.21 -0.38
C LYS A 93 -0.53 -11.71 0.92
N GLY A 94 -1.83 -11.98 0.88
CA GLY A 94 -2.62 -12.41 2.04
C GLY A 94 -3.00 -11.28 3.00
N ARG A 95 -2.76 -10.01 2.65
CA ARG A 95 -3.19 -8.83 3.41
C ARG A 95 -4.04 -7.90 2.57
N GLY A 96 -4.80 -7.03 3.23
CA GLY A 96 -5.68 -6.07 2.59
C GLY A 96 -6.36 -5.19 3.63
N ILE A 97 -7.39 -4.47 3.21
CA ILE A 97 -8.13 -3.54 4.06
C ILE A 97 -8.74 -4.21 5.30
N ILE A 98 -9.21 -5.45 5.17
CA ILE A 98 -9.79 -6.24 6.29
C ILE A 98 -8.73 -6.53 7.35
N THR A 99 -7.55 -7.00 6.93
CA THR A 99 -6.45 -7.33 7.85
C THR A 99 -5.88 -6.08 8.52
N ASN A 100 -5.92 -4.92 7.84
CA ASN A 100 -5.55 -3.63 8.38
C ASN A 100 -6.56 -3.16 9.43
N ALA A 101 -7.82 -3.04 9.05
CA ALA A 101 -8.89 -2.53 9.91
C ALA A 101 -9.12 -3.38 11.17
N LYS A 102 -8.90 -4.70 11.08
CA LYS A 102 -9.04 -5.64 12.21
C LYS A 102 -8.28 -5.22 13.45
N ILE A 103 -7.08 -4.66 13.30
CA ILE A 103 -6.20 -4.29 14.42
C ILE A 103 -6.78 -3.12 15.21
N HIS A 104 -7.52 -2.25 14.52
CA HIS A 104 -8.09 -1.02 15.07
C HIS A 104 -9.55 -1.15 15.51
N ARG A 105 -10.08 -2.37 15.59
CA ARG A 105 -11.44 -2.63 16.04
C ARG A 105 -11.61 -2.44 17.55
N LYS A 106 -12.76 -1.88 17.96
CA LYS A 106 -13.13 -1.68 19.38
C LYS A 106 -12.13 -0.80 20.12
N LYS A 107 -11.72 0.29 19.52
CA LYS A 107 -10.78 1.24 20.12
C LYS A 107 -11.50 2.52 20.55
N ARG A 108 -11.06 3.09 21.69
CA ARG A 108 -11.59 4.37 22.15
C ARG A 108 -11.22 5.49 21.18
N PHE A 109 -9.98 5.49 20.68
CA PHE A 109 -9.51 6.45 19.66
C PHE A 109 -8.90 5.74 18.45
N VAL A 110 -9.22 6.23 17.25
CA VAL A 110 -8.61 5.86 15.99
C VAL A 110 -8.09 7.12 15.34
N ILE A 111 -6.80 7.15 15.02
CA ILE A 111 -6.09 8.28 14.42
C ILE A 111 -5.62 7.85 13.04
N ASN A 112 -6.07 8.55 12.00
CA ASN A 112 -5.66 8.34 10.62
C ASN A 112 -4.83 9.52 10.14
N LEU A 113 -3.68 9.20 9.55
CA LEU A 113 -2.76 10.13 8.90
C LEU A 113 -2.56 9.71 7.45
N ASP A 114 -2.35 10.67 6.57
CA ASP A 114 -2.08 10.43 5.15
C ASP A 114 -0.71 11.04 4.80
N LEU A 115 0.08 10.32 4.02
CA LEU A 115 1.35 10.82 3.50
C LEU A 115 1.13 11.50 2.15
N GLU A 116 1.54 12.76 2.02
CA GLU A 116 1.41 13.49 0.76
C GLU A 116 2.29 12.89 -0.32
N ASN A 117 1.75 12.81 -1.52
CA ASN A 117 2.47 12.39 -2.73
C ASN A 117 3.38 11.18 -2.51
N PHE A 118 2.87 10.14 -1.85
CA PHE A 118 3.62 9.01 -1.31
C PHE A 118 4.64 8.41 -2.28
N PHE A 119 4.23 8.02 -3.49
CA PHE A 119 5.15 7.45 -4.48
C PHE A 119 6.13 8.51 -5.01
N GLY A 120 5.65 9.73 -5.28
CA GLY A 120 6.47 10.83 -5.77
C GLY A 120 7.54 11.29 -4.77
N SER A 121 7.32 11.10 -3.47
CA SER A 121 8.32 11.37 -2.42
C SER A 121 9.48 10.36 -2.39
N ILE A 122 9.34 9.23 -3.10
CA ILE A 122 10.41 8.23 -3.21
C ILE A 122 11.16 8.48 -4.51
N HIS A 123 12.14 9.37 -4.44
CA HIS A 123 12.94 9.78 -5.61
C HIS A 123 14.03 8.77 -5.97
N PHE A 124 14.55 8.89 -7.18
CA PHE A 124 15.59 8.03 -7.78
C PHE A 124 16.76 7.75 -6.83
N GLY A 125 17.35 8.79 -6.23
CA GLY A 125 18.50 8.65 -5.32
C GLY A 125 18.16 7.82 -4.08
N ARG A 126 16.90 7.88 -3.61
CA ARG A 126 16.43 7.08 -2.48
C ARG A 126 16.27 5.61 -2.85
N VAL A 127 15.73 5.31 -4.04
CA VAL A 127 15.65 3.94 -4.57
C VAL A 127 17.06 3.36 -4.75
N LYS A 128 17.94 4.07 -5.46
CA LYS A 128 19.34 3.67 -5.64
C LYS A 128 20.04 3.42 -4.30
N GLY A 129 19.97 4.39 -3.38
CA GLY A 129 20.64 4.31 -2.07
C GLY A 129 20.08 3.16 -1.21
N PHE A 130 18.78 2.86 -1.31
CA PHE A 130 18.19 1.72 -0.63
C PHE A 130 18.84 0.40 -1.12
N PHE A 131 18.87 0.16 -2.42
CA PHE A 131 19.42 -1.08 -2.98
C PHE A 131 20.93 -1.24 -2.76
N GLN A 132 21.67 -0.14 -2.69
CA GLN A 132 23.11 -0.17 -2.35
C GLN A 132 23.35 -0.48 -0.87
N LYS A 133 22.60 0.16 0.04
CA LYS A 133 22.94 0.14 1.47
C LYS A 133 22.17 -0.91 2.28
N ASN A 134 21.10 -1.47 1.72
CA ASN A 134 20.33 -2.48 2.43
C ASN A 134 21.08 -3.82 2.44
N LYS A 135 21.28 -4.38 3.63
CA LYS A 135 22.08 -5.60 3.84
C LYS A 135 21.59 -6.84 3.10
N TYR A 136 20.34 -6.89 2.68
CA TYR A 136 19.76 -8.02 1.94
C TYR A 136 19.91 -7.88 0.43
N PHE A 137 20.14 -6.67 -0.06
CA PHE A 137 20.34 -6.39 -1.48
C PHE A 137 21.81 -6.10 -1.78
N ASN A 138 22.43 -5.19 -1.06
CA ASN A 138 23.85 -4.83 -1.14
C ASN A 138 24.41 -4.79 -2.57
N MET A 139 23.66 -4.14 -3.46
CA MET A 139 23.97 -4.10 -4.89
C MET A 139 25.14 -3.15 -5.17
N LEU A 140 25.93 -3.49 -6.18
CA LEU A 140 26.92 -2.57 -6.72
C LEU A 140 26.27 -1.26 -7.19
N PRO A 141 26.99 -0.11 -7.10
CA PRO A 141 26.46 1.20 -7.49
C PRO A 141 25.85 1.25 -8.90
N GLU A 142 26.46 0.57 -9.86
CA GLU A 142 25.99 0.50 -11.24
C GLU A 142 24.68 -0.26 -11.35
N ILE A 143 24.56 -1.43 -10.71
CA ILE A 143 23.37 -2.27 -10.74
C ILE A 143 22.22 -1.56 -10.03
N ALA A 144 22.46 -0.98 -8.85
CA ALA A 144 21.44 -0.20 -8.14
C ALA A 144 20.97 1.03 -8.95
N THR A 145 21.86 1.64 -9.74
CA THR A 145 21.52 2.73 -10.66
C THR A 145 20.58 2.24 -11.75
N ILE A 146 20.87 1.10 -12.37
CA ILE A 146 20.02 0.50 -13.39
C ILE A 146 18.64 0.14 -12.82
N ILE A 147 18.58 -0.47 -11.63
CA ILE A 147 17.30 -0.77 -10.98
C ILE A 147 16.50 0.51 -10.74
N ALA A 148 17.14 1.58 -10.25
CA ALA A 148 16.47 2.86 -10.05
C ALA A 148 16.00 3.49 -11.37
N GLN A 149 16.77 3.37 -12.46
CA GLN A 149 16.34 3.80 -13.79
C GLN A 149 15.12 3.03 -14.29
N LEU A 150 15.12 1.71 -14.15
CA LEU A 150 14.01 0.85 -14.59
C LEU A 150 12.70 1.08 -13.82
N THR A 151 12.77 1.61 -12.60
CA THR A 151 11.63 1.69 -11.69
C THR A 151 11.14 3.11 -11.43
N CYS A 152 11.95 4.13 -11.72
CA CYS A 152 11.57 5.54 -11.60
C CYS A 152 11.16 6.12 -12.96
N TYR A 153 10.17 6.99 -12.92
CA TYR A 153 9.72 7.81 -14.02
C TYR A 153 9.76 9.28 -13.60
N LYS A 154 10.36 10.15 -14.42
CA LYS A 154 10.55 11.56 -14.07
C LYS A 154 11.19 11.77 -12.70
N GLY A 155 12.16 10.93 -12.35
CA GLY A 155 12.95 11.06 -11.14
C GLY A 155 12.36 10.48 -9.86
N CYS A 156 11.17 9.87 -9.87
CA CYS A 156 10.52 9.27 -8.69
C CYS A 156 9.76 7.99 -9.04
N LEU A 157 9.28 7.27 -8.01
CA LEU A 157 8.40 6.12 -8.24
C LEU A 157 7.08 6.57 -8.86
N PRO A 158 6.67 6.03 -10.02
CA PRO A 158 5.42 6.38 -10.65
C PRO A 158 4.22 5.70 -9.99
N GLN A 159 3.08 6.37 -9.98
CA GLN A 159 1.81 5.77 -9.65
C GLN A 159 1.24 5.05 -10.87
N GLY A 160 1.23 3.71 -10.84
CA GLY A 160 0.77 2.87 -11.96
C GLY A 160 1.80 1.83 -12.42
N ALA A 161 3.04 1.90 -11.94
CA ALA A 161 4.05 0.89 -12.22
C ALA A 161 3.97 -0.30 -11.26
N PRO A 162 4.12 -1.54 -11.72
CA PRO A 162 4.04 -2.74 -10.87
C PRO A 162 5.16 -2.81 -9.82
N SER A 163 6.30 -2.17 -10.06
CA SER A 163 7.44 -2.15 -9.14
C SER A 163 7.27 -1.18 -7.97
N SER A 164 6.50 -0.08 -8.14
CA SER A 164 6.35 0.96 -7.12
C SER A 164 5.79 0.44 -5.78
N PRO A 165 4.78 -0.45 -5.75
CA PRO A 165 4.22 -0.99 -4.51
C PRO A 165 5.23 -1.74 -3.63
N ILE A 166 5.97 -2.67 -4.19
CA ILE A 166 6.93 -3.46 -3.41
C ILE A 166 8.13 -2.62 -2.98
N ILE A 167 8.66 -1.77 -3.86
CA ILE A 167 9.80 -0.89 -3.55
C ILE A 167 9.44 0.10 -2.45
N SER A 168 8.25 0.71 -2.51
CA SER A 168 7.78 1.60 -1.46
C SER A 168 7.66 0.89 -0.10
N ASN A 169 7.15 -0.34 -0.08
CA ASN A 169 7.08 -1.13 1.14
C ASN A 169 8.46 -1.48 1.71
N LEU A 170 9.42 -1.85 0.85
CA LEU A 170 10.80 -2.13 1.26
C LEU A 170 11.46 -0.90 1.88
N ILE A 171 11.34 0.26 1.25
CA ILE A 171 11.91 1.53 1.72
C ILE A 171 11.25 1.98 3.03
N CYS A 172 9.93 1.84 3.15
CA CYS A 172 9.18 2.24 4.34
C CYS A 172 9.41 1.35 5.56
N GLN A 173 10.10 0.22 5.47
CA GLN A 173 10.36 -0.64 6.64
C GLN A 173 11.04 0.09 7.79
N ILE A 174 11.95 1.03 7.50
CA ILE A 174 12.65 1.82 8.54
C ILE A 174 11.67 2.80 9.19
N LEU A 175 10.85 3.50 8.40
CA LEU A 175 9.80 4.36 8.92
C LEU A 175 8.84 3.56 9.82
N ASP A 176 8.36 2.41 9.32
CA ASP A 176 7.46 1.54 10.09
C ASP A 176 8.05 1.11 11.44
N LEU A 177 9.34 0.82 11.49
CA LEU A 177 10.03 0.46 12.74
C LEU A 177 10.06 1.64 13.73
N ARG A 178 10.31 2.85 13.27
CA ARG A 178 10.36 4.07 14.08
C ARG A 178 8.98 4.46 14.58
N LEU A 179 7.98 4.50 13.68
CA LEU A 179 6.60 4.80 14.05
C LEU A 179 6.03 3.78 15.02
N ARG A 180 6.38 2.49 14.89
CA ARG A 180 5.99 1.46 15.85
C ARG A 180 6.61 1.66 17.24
N LYS A 181 7.84 2.18 17.32
CA LYS A 181 8.46 2.52 18.63
C LYS A 181 7.69 3.66 19.31
N ILE A 182 7.35 4.71 18.56
CA ILE A 182 6.54 5.82 19.07
C ILE A 182 5.16 5.32 19.48
N ALA A 183 4.49 4.54 18.63
CA ALA A 183 3.20 3.95 18.96
C ALA A 183 3.24 3.16 20.27
N LYS A 184 4.26 2.33 20.46
CA LYS A 184 4.45 1.58 21.71
C LYS A 184 4.65 2.49 22.93
N LYS A 185 5.42 3.59 22.79
CA LYS A 185 5.65 4.59 23.86
C LYS A 185 4.33 5.17 24.35
N TYR A 186 3.42 5.48 23.43
CA TYR A 186 2.11 6.07 23.72
C TYR A 186 0.98 5.03 23.86
N ARG A 187 1.28 3.73 23.93
CA ARG A 187 0.31 2.61 24.04
C ARG A 187 -0.69 2.57 22.89
N LEU A 188 -0.22 2.84 21.68
CA LEU A 188 -1.00 2.80 20.45
C LEU A 188 -0.68 1.53 19.65
N ASP A 189 -1.68 0.93 19.02
CA ASP A 189 -1.49 0.02 17.89
C ASP A 189 -1.19 0.84 16.64
N TYR A 190 -0.35 0.31 15.76
CA TYR A 190 0.05 0.98 14.51
C TYR A 190 0.02 0.05 13.33
N THR A 191 -0.57 0.51 12.23
CA THR A 191 -0.49 -0.13 10.92
C THR A 191 -0.33 0.92 9.80
N ARG A 192 0.15 0.45 8.64
CA ARG A 192 0.26 1.25 7.42
C ARG A 192 -0.42 0.54 6.24
N TYR A 193 -1.23 1.26 5.51
CA TYR A 193 -1.83 0.83 4.24
C TYR A 193 -1.42 1.79 3.13
N ALA A 194 -0.30 1.51 2.44
CA ALA A 194 0.37 2.41 1.49
C ALA A 194 0.77 3.74 2.15
N ASP A 195 0.09 4.82 1.79
CA ASP A 195 0.20 6.18 2.31
C ASP A 195 -0.63 6.42 3.59
N ASP A 196 -1.64 5.58 3.86
CA ASP A 196 -2.47 5.69 5.06
C ASP A 196 -1.77 5.08 6.29
N LEU A 197 -1.51 5.88 7.31
CA LEU A 197 -1.01 5.48 8.62
C LEU A 197 -2.17 5.47 9.61
N THR A 198 -2.39 4.36 10.29
CA THR A 198 -3.46 4.27 11.29
C THR A 198 -2.89 3.92 12.65
N PHE A 199 -3.26 4.72 13.65
CA PHE A 199 -2.96 4.45 15.07
C PHE A 199 -4.26 4.29 15.83
N SER A 200 -4.25 3.50 16.92
CA SER A 200 -5.44 3.36 17.75
C SER A 200 -5.10 2.96 19.17
N THR A 201 -5.93 3.39 20.13
CA THR A 201 -5.73 3.10 21.54
C THR A 201 -7.05 3.08 22.33
N ASN A 202 -7.04 2.41 23.48
CA ASN A 202 -8.08 2.50 24.49
C ASN A 202 -7.66 3.40 25.68
N ALA A 203 -6.39 3.86 25.72
CA ALA A 203 -5.92 4.83 26.69
C ALA A 203 -6.42 6.25 26.36
N ASP A 204 -6.22 7.17 27.28
CA ASP A 204 -6.49 8.58 27.04
C ASP A 204 -5.45 9.15 26.05
N PHE A 205 -5.89 9.40 24.84
CA PHE A 205 -5.03 9.95 23.78
C PHE A 205 -4.93 11.47 23.84
N ILE A 206 -5.97 12.14 24.31
CA ILE A 206 -6.05 13.61 24.27
C ILE A 206 -4.93 14.24 25.10
N SER A 207 -4.60 13.63 26.25
CA SER A 207 -3.52 14.12 27.12
C SER A 207 -2.12 14.08 26.49
N VAL A 208 -1.90 13.22 25.50
CA VAL A 208 -0.59 13.01 24.86
C VAL A 208 -0.58 13.41 23.37
N GLU A 209 -1.67 13.95 22.85
CA GLU A 209 -1.87 14.24 21.43
C GLU A 209 -0.75 15.11 20.85
N LYS A 210 -0.44 16.25 21.48
CA LYS A 210 0.58 17.19 20.99
C LYS A 210 1.96 16.57 20.89
N ASP A 211 2.37 15.85 21.92
CA ASP A 211 3.69 15.21 21.98
C ASP A 211 3.79 14.09 20.95
N PHE A 212 2.72 13.29 20.82
CA PHE A 212 2.63 12.23 19.83
C PHE A 212 2.78 12.78 18.40
N PHE A 213 2.00 13.81 18.03
CA PHE A 213 2.09 14.38 16.70
C PHE A 213 3.45 15.04 16.41
N SER A 214 4.04 15.69 17.41
CA SER A 214 5.39 16.26 17.29
C SER A 214 6.42 15.18 16.96
N GLU A 215 6.44 14.06 17.68
CA GLU A 215 7.40 12.97 17.44
C GLU A 215 7.15 12.25 16.12
N ILE A 216 5.90 12.00 15.76
CA ILE A 216 5.52 11.36 14.49
C ILE A 216 5.97 12.22 13.30
N LYS A 217 5.72 13.53 13.36
CA LYS A 217 6.08 14.46 12.29
C LYS A 217 7.58 14.44 12.02
N VAL A 218 8.39 14.52 13.08
CA VAL A 218 9.86 14.45 12.96
C VAL A 218 10.32 13.17 12.26
N GLU A 219 9.78 12.02 12.62
CA GLU A 219 10.20 10.75 12.00
C GLU A 219 9.69 10.58 10.56
N ILE A 220 8.51 11.11 10.24
CA ILE A 220 7.97 11.14 8.87
C ILE A 220 8.83 12.03 7.99
N GLU A 221 9.17 13.25 8.44
CA GLU A 221 10.03 14.20 7.71
C GLU A 221 11.46 13.65 7.56
N ARG A 222 12.04 13.08 8.61
CA ARG A 222 13.35 12.38 8.55
C ARG A 222 13.34 11.23 7.54
N ALA A 223 12.20 10.58 7.35
CA ALA A 223 12.03 9.56 6.34
C ALA A 223 11.75 10.13 4.94
N GLY A 224 11.76 11.45 4.73
CA GLY A 224 11.55 12.11 3.44
C GLY A 224 10.10 12.08 2.96
N PHE A 225 9.15 12.08 3.89
CA PHE A 225 7.72 12.20 3.61
C PHE A 225 7.15 13.43 4.33
N HIS A 226 5.95 13.86 3.93
CA HIS A 226 5.19 14.91 4.58
C HIS A 226 3.81 14.42 4.95
N MET A 227 3.30 14.87 6.10
CA MET A 227 1.92 14.60 6.50
C MET A 227 0.96 15.49 5.75
N ASN A 228 -0.18 14.96 5.38
CA ASN A 228 -1.32 15.70 4.89
C ASN A 228 -2.22 16.11 6.08
N ASP A 229 -1.96 17.27 6.65
CA ASP A 229 -2.69 17.76 7.83
C ASP A 229 -4.22 17.86 7.58
N ARG A 230 -4.63 18.18 6.33
CA ARG A 230 -6.06 18.29 5.97
C ARG A 230 -6.79 16.94 6.01
N LYS A 231 -6.07 15.84 5.87
CA LYS A 231 -6.62 14.47 5.93
C LYS A 231 -6.41 13.79 7.27
N THR A 232 -5.67 14.42 8.18
CA THR A 232 -5.48 13.92 9.55
C THR A 232 -6.80 13.94 10.30
N ARG A 233 -7.16 12.80 10.90
CA ARG A 233 -8.43 12.63 11.62
C ARG A 233 -8.21 11.89 12.91
N ILE A 234 -8.79 12.41 14.00
CA ILE A 234 -8.94 11.72 15.27
C ILE A 234 -10.42 11.37 15.41
N GLN A 235 -10.72 10.10 15.62
CA GLN A 235 -12.07 9.58 15.72
C GLN A 235 -12.22 8.89 17.08
N ASP A 236 -13.09 9.39 17.93
CA ASP A 236 -13.45 8.75 19.18
C ASP A 236 -14.56 7.68 18.98
N TYR A 237 -14.80 6.86 19.97
CA TYR A 237 -15.73 5.73 19.89
C TYR A 237 -17.21 6.14 19.85
N HIS A 238 -17.56 7.37 20.22
CA HIS A 238 -18.95 7.88 20.12
C HIS A 238 -19.32 8.20 18.67
N HIS A 239 -18.32 8.40 17.82
CA HIS A 239 -18.49 8.67 16.41
C HIS A 239 -18.09 7.45 15.57
N ARG A 240 -18.49 7.46 14.30
CA ARG A 240 -18.13 6.40 13.37
C ARG A 240 -16.62 6.41 13.11
N GLN A 241 -15.95 5.34 13.49
CA GLN A 241 -14.52 5.13 13.26
C GLN A 241 -14.30 4.36 11.97
N ASN A 242 -13.49 4.91 11.07
CA ASN A 242 -13.18 4.32 9.78
C ASN A 242 -11.68 4.05 9.64
N VAL A 243 -11.34 2.87 9.12
CA VAL A 243 -9.97 2.48 8.75
C VAL A 243 -10.01 1.86 7.36
N THR A 244 -9.26 2.43 6.41
CA THR A 244 -9.22 1.96 5.00
C THR A 244 -10.61 1.71 4.40
N GLY A 245 -11.57 2.59 4.73
CA GLY A 245 -12.93 2.51 4.21
C GLY A 245 -13.89 1.57 4.97
N LEU A 246 -13.42 0.87 6.00
CA LEU A 246 -14.23 -0.02 6.85
C LEU A 246 -14.54 0.64 8.18
N VAL A 247 -15.76 0.46 8.68
CA VAL A 247 -16.18 0.83 10.04
C VAL A 247 -15.59 -0.18 11.03
N VAL A 248 -15.02 0.32 12.15
CA VAL A 248 -14.28 -0.51 13.12
C VAL A 248 -14.77 -0.41 14.56
N ASN A 249 -15.84 0.35 14.85
CA ASN A 249 -16.33 0.57 16.21
C ASN A 249 -16.56 -0.76 16.97
N GLU A 250 -17.36 -1.67 16.45
CA GLU A 250 -17.67 -2.95 17.10
C GLU A 250 -17.18 -4.14 16.28
N LYS A 251 -17.74 -4.35 15.11
CA LYS A 251 -17.36 -5.35 14.12
C LYS A 251 -16.89 -4.65 12.85
N LEU A 252 -16.13 -5.34 12.02
CA LEU A 252 -15.80 -4.79 10.72
C LEU A 252 -17.06 -4.70 9.86
N ASN A 253 -17.30 -3.54 9.29
CA ASN A 253 -18.46 -3.35 8.44
C ASN A 253 -18.16 -2.36 7.32
N VAL A 254 -18.94 -2.40 6.26
CA VAL A 254 -18.97 -1.32 5.27
C VAL A 254 -19.77 -0.14 5.84
N ASN A 255 -19.59 1.04 5.24
CA ASN A 255 -20.46 2.18 5.55
C ASN A 255 -21.94 1.83 5.25
N SER A 256 -22.86 2.29 6.11
CA SER A 256 -24.32 2.13 5.93
C SER A 256 -24.80 2.60 4.55
N ASP A 257 -24.24 3.68 4.02
CA ASP A 257 -24.56 4.19 2.69
C ASP A 257 -24.19 3.20 1.59
N TYR A 258 -23.07 2.49 1.73
CA TYR A 258 -22.67 1.45 0.79
C TYR A 258 -23.70 0.31 0.75
N CYS A 259 -24.17 -0.14 1.92
CA CYS A 259 -25.22 -1.16 2.02
C CYS A 259 -26.54 -0.68 1.41
N ARG A 260 -26.98 0.55 1.76
CA ARG A 260 -28.20 1.15 1.21
C ARG A 260 -28.17 1.24 -0.30
N GLN A 261 -27.09 1.81 -0.84
CA GLN A 261 -26.91 1.92 -2.28
C GLN A 261 -26.91 0.54 -2.97
N THR A 262 -26.21 -0.44 -2.40
CA THR A 262 -26.17 -1.80 -2.96
C THR A 262 -27.56 -2.43 -3.02
N ARG A 263 -28.37 -2.31 -1.95
CA ARG A 263 -29.75 -2.79 -1.92
C ARG A 263 -30.64 -2.05 -2.91
N ALA A 264 -30.51 -0.73 -3.01
CA ALA A 264 -31.28 0.07 -3.95
C ALA A 264 -30.95 -0.29 -5.42
N MET A 265 -29.68 -0.52 -5.73
CA MET A 265 -29.26 -0.99 -7.06
C MET A 265 -29.85 -2.35 -7.39
N ALA A 266 -29.80 -3.30 -6.47
CA ALA A 266 -30.37 -4.63 -6.64
C ALA A 266 -31.90 -4.57 -6.80
N HIS A 267 -32.59 -3.75 -6.00
CA HIS A 267 -34.03 -3.53 -6.12
C HIS A 267 -34.42 -2.92 -7.48
N ASN A 268 -33.71 -1.90 -7.93
CA ASN A 268 -33.94 -1.28 -9.24
C ASN A 268 -33.71 -2.27 -10.39
N LEU A 269 -32.65 -3.08 -10.31
CA LEU A 269 -32.39 -4.11 -11.31
C LEU A 269 -33.53 -5.12 -11.36
N TYR A 270 -34.03 -5.58 -10.18
CA TYR A 270 -35.14 -6.54 -10.09
C TYR A 270 -36.47 -5.97 -10.61
N THR A 271 -36.77 -4.71 -10.27
CA THR A 271 -38.11 -4.11 -10.59
C THR A 271 -38.14 -3.41 -11.93
N LYS A 272 -37.04 -2.84 -12.40
CA LYS A 272 -36.94 -1.99 -13.61
C LYS A 272 -36.05 -2.61 -14.71
N GLY A 273 -35.37 -3.72 -14.42
CA GLY A 273 -34.43 -4.34 -15.34
C GLY A 273 -33.08 -3.59 -15.47
N THR A 274 -32.95 -2.37 -14.91
CA THR A 274 -31.73 -1.54 -14.99
C THR A 274 -31.50 -0.75 -13.73
N PHE A 275 -30.26 -0.30 -13.53
CA PHE A 275 -29.87 0.68 -12.48
C PHE A 275 -28.71 1.53 -12.95
N THR A 276 -28.45 2.64 -12.27
CA THR A 276 -27.35 3.55 -12.60
C THR A 276 -26.38 3.71 -11.43
N ILE A 277 -25.11 3.91 -11.77
CA ILE A 277 -24.03 4.37 -10.85
C ILE A 277 -23.58 5.75 -11.33
N GLY A 278 -24.01 6.79 -10.63
CA GLY A 278 -23.93 8.15 -11.16
C GLY A 278 -24.79 8.30 -12.40
N SER A 279 -24.19 8.67 -13.53
CA SER A 279 -24.85 8.82 -14.83
C SER A 279 -24.69 7.61 -15.77
N ILE A 280 -24.01 6.54 -15.33
CA ILE A 280 -23.67 5.38 -16.16
C ILE A 280 -24.56 4.21 -15.76
N GLU A 281 -25.07 3.47 -16.77
CA GLU A 281 -25.78 2.22 -16.52
C GLU A 281 -24.88 1.19 -15.87
N GLY A 282 -25.37 0.56 -14.81
CA GLY A 282 -24.63 -0.43 -14.03
C GLY A 282 -24.75 -1.84 -14.61
N THR A 283 -23.77 -2.69 -14.31
CA THR A 283 -23.74 -4.09 -14.71
C THR A 283 -24.03 -5.03 -13.55
N MET A 284 -24.52 -6.25 -13.86
CA MET A 284 -24.74 -7.31 -12.86
C MET A 284 -23.47 -7.58 -12.05
N ASP A 285 -22.31 -7.68 -12.70
CA ASP A 285 -21.01 -7.94 -12.04
C ASP A 285 -20.68 -6.90 -10.97
N GLN A 286 -21.09 -5.64 -11.18
CA GLN A 286 -20.89 -4.58 -10.19
C GLN A 286 -21.72 -4.80 -8.93
N ILE A 287 -22.97 -5.27 -9.05
CA ILE A 287 -23.81 -5.61 -7.89
C ILE A 287 -23.27 -6.85 -7.19
N GLU A 288 -22.94 -7.90 -7.93
CA GLU A 288 -22.35 -9.13 -7.39
C GLU A 288 -21.04 -8.86 -6.64
N GLY A 289 -20.17 -8.04 -7.22
CA GLY A 289 -18.94 -7.61 -6.56
C GLY A 289 -19.19 -6.86 -5.24
N ARG A 290 -20.24 -6.02 -5.19
CA ARG A 290 -20.63 -5.29 -3.98
C ARG A 290 -21.20 -6.23 -2.91
N PHE A 291 -22.05 -7.19 -3.26
CA PHE A 291 -22.56 -8.20 -2.34
C PHE A 291 -21.44 -9.13 -1.86
N SER A 292 -20.58 -9.59 -2.75
CA SER A 292 -19.43 -10.43 -2.41
C SER A 292 -18.53 -9.77 -1.37
N PHE A 293 -18.30 -8.45 -1.51
CA PHE A 293 -17.54 -7.70 -0.52
C PHE A 293 -18.23 -7.61 0.85
N ILE A 294 -19.55 -7.40 0.89
CA ILE A 294 -20.34 -7.40 2.14
C ILE A 294 -20.28 -8.79 2.79
N ASN A 295 -20.53 -9.84 2.02
CA ASN A 295 -20.50 -11.23 2.49
C ASN A 295 -19.11 -11.64 3.01
N GLN A 296 -18.04 -11.16 2.39
CA GLN A 296 -16.67 -11.39 2.86
C GLN A 296 -16.44 -10.84 4.28
N LEU A 297 -16.99 -9.66 4.59
CA LEU A 297 -16.92 -9.09 5.94
C LEU A 297 -17.74 -9.87 6.96
N ASP A 298 -18.94 -10.29 6.59
CA ASP A 298 -19.79 -11.10 7.46
C ASP A 298 -19.15 -12.46 7.74
N TRP A 299 -18.63 -13.13 6.72
CA TRP A 299 -17.87 -14.35 6.89
C TRP A 299 -16.68 -14.16 7.85
N TYR A 300 -15.92 -13.06 7.66
CA TYR A 300 -14.79 -12.74 8.52
C TYR A 300 -15.22 -12.52 9.99
N ASN A 301 -16.29 -11.77 10.22
CA ASN A 301 -16.80 -11.51 11.57
C ASN A 301 -17.27 -12.82 12.24
N ASN A 302 -17.95 -13.72 11.50
CA ASN A 302 -18.42 -15.01 11.99
C ASN A 302 -17.26 -15.93 12.37
N GLN A 303 -16.18 -15.99 11.55
CA GLN A 303 -14.98 -16.74 11.89
C GLN A 303 -14.28 -16.21 13.16
N ALA A 304 -14.27 -14.90 13.36
CA ALA A 304 -13.70 -14.29 14.55
C ALA A 304 -14.49 -14.64 15.81
N ASN A 305 -15.83 -14.66 15.74
CA ASN A 305 -16.71 -15.04 16.83
C ASN A 305 -16.57 -16.53 17.18
N ASN A 306 -16.53 -17.41 16.18
CA ASN A 306 -16.34 -18.85 16.41
C ASN A 306 -14.98 -19.18 17.10
N LYS A 307 -13.91 -18.45 16.74
CA LYS A 307 -12.62 -18.58 17.43
C LYS A 307 -12.63 -18.06 18.87
N ALA A 308 -13.41 -17.03 19.17
CA ALA A 308 -13.56 -16.49 20.53
C ALA A 308 -14.37 -17.47 21.41
N ASN A 309 -15.42 -18.09 20.86
CA ASN A 309 -16.24 -19.07 21.60
C ASN A 309 -15.50 -20.39 21.86
N LYS A 310 -14.53 -20.80 21.02
CA LYS A 310 -13.69 -21.99 21.25
C LYS A 310 -12.58 -21.76 22.28
N LYS A 311 -12.35 -20.53 22.74
CA LYS A 311 -11.34 -20.19 23.76
C LYS A 311 -11.93 -19.92 25.15
N LYS A 312 -13.25 -19.93 25.26
CA LYS A 312 -14.01 -19.98 26.53
C LYS A 312 -14.34 -21.41 26.90
#